data_62a49c460cea08def54a9502b0f90d32
#
_entry.id   62a49c460cea08def54a9502b0f90d32
#
_cell.length_a   1.000
_cell.length_b   1.000
_cell.length_c   1.000
_cell.angle_alpha   90.00
_cell.angle_beta   90.00
_cell.angle_gamma   90.00
#
_symmetry.space_group_name_H-M   'P 1'
#
loop_
_entity.id
_entity.type
_entity.pdbx_description
1 polymer ?
#
loop_
_entity_poly.entity_id
_entity_poly.type
_entity_poly.pdbx_seq_one_letter_code
_entity_poly.pdbx_strand_id
1 'polypeptide(L)'
;MNSLNISNINIHSPYLVGFDGRALIFTTDSGIAYRVDFELDSNPYFTAYWFNLANPLHQKSPGDVKIAQTVICIIEEFFRVNPEVLLYICSTDKGQQAQRARLFLRWFNGYKQQKKYAIRSYEVCSTDAEGKPTKEYVALIIQRTHPMLDEIVQRFDDEIQMFNDNKPDE
;
A
#
# COMPACT_ATOMS: atom_id res chain seq x y z
N MET A 1 -8.96 8.51 10.96
CA MET A 1 -8.96 8.73 9.50
C MET A 1 -10.23 9.46 9.09
N ASN A 2 -10.09 10.50 8.27
CA ASN A 2 -11.24 11.19 7.68
C ASN A 2 -11.89 10.30 6.60
N SER A 3 -13.21 10.39 6.47
CA SER A 3 -13.96 9.58 5.50
C SER A 3 -13.61 9.96 4.06
N LEU A 4 -13.39 8.96 3.22
CA LEU A 4 -13.13 9.13 1.80
C LEU A 4 -14.44 9.41 1.05
N ASN A 5 -14.38 10.32 0.09
CA ASN A 5 -15.53 10.64 -0.76
C ASN A 5 -15.53 9.73 -2.00
N ILE A 6 -16.41 8.74 -2.01
CA ILE A 6 -16.53 7.77 -3.10
C ILE A 6 -16.88 8.45 -4.43
N SER A 7 -17.71 9.50 -4.41
CA SER A 7 -18.05 10.24 -5.62
C SER A 7 -16.81 10.89 -6.25
N ASN A 8 -15.90 11.43 -5.43
CA ASN A 8 -14.63 11.99 -5.93
C ASN A 8 -13.74 10.90 -6.54
N ILE A 9 -13.64 9.74 -5.90
CA ILE A 9 -12.89 8.60 -6.45
C ILE A 9 -13.44 8.25 -7.83
N ASN A 10 -14.75 8.15 -7.95
CA ASN A 10 -15.43 7.70 -9.16
C ASN A 10 -15.43 8.71 -10.31
N ILE A 11 -15.02 9.97 -10.09
CA ILE A 11 -14.84 10.95 -11.18
C ILE A 11 -13.77 10.47 -12.18
N HIS A 12 -12.70 9.86 -11.68
CA HIS A 12 -11.53 9.47 -12.49
C HIS A 12 -11.23 7.98 -12.47
N SER A 13 -11.88 7.22 -11.60
CA SER A 13 -11.68 5.77 -11.49
C SER A 13 -12.29 5.04 -12.68
N PRO A 14 -11.54 4.17 -13.36
CA PRO A 14 -12.07 3.38 -14.47
C PRO A 14 -13.02 2.27 -14.02
N TYR A 15 -12.89 1.78 -12.78
CA TYR A 15 -13.84 0.89 -12.15
C TYR A 15 -14.69 1.63 -11.12
N LEU A 16 -15.97 1.32 -11.08
CA LEU A 16 -16.86 1.89 -10.09
C LEU A 16 -16.50 1.37 -8.69
N VAL A 17 -16.14 2.30 -7.81
CA VAL A 17 -15.82 2.01 -6.41
C VAL A 17 -17.06 2.19 -5.57
N GLY A 18 -17.38 1.21 -4.75
CA GLY A 18 -18.42 1.23 -3.73
C GLY A 18 -17.84 1.05 -2.33
N PHE A 19 -18.71 1.04 -1.32
CA PHE A 19 -18.36 0.80 0.08
C PHE A 19 -19.33 -0.19 0.70
N ASP A 20 -18.83 -1.27 1.31
CA ASP A 20 -19.66 -2.34 1.89
C ASP A 20 -19.90 -2.18 3.40
N GLY A 21 -19.57 -1.03 3.97
CA GLY A 21 -19.66 -0.74 5.40
C GLY A 21 -18.33 -0.99 6.15
N ARG A 22 -17.32 -1.61 5.50
CA ARG A 22 -16.00 -1.89 6.08
C ARG A 22 -14.85 -1.50 5.16
N ALA A 23 -14.99 -1.74 3.86
CA ALA A 23 -13.95 -1.52 2.88
C ALA A 23 -14.50 -0.90 1.60
N LEU A 24 -13.65 -0.24 0.85
CA LEU A 24 -13.93 0.11 -0.53
C LEU A 24 -13.86 -1.16 -1.37
N ILE A 25 -14.79 -1.31 -2.32
CA ILE A 25 -14.87 -2.48 -3.20
C ILE A 25 -15.00 -2.02 -4.65
N PHE A 26 -14.38 -2.75 -5.55
CA PHE A 26 -14.60 -2.62 -6.99
C PHE A 26 -14.48 -3.97 -7.68
N THR A 27 -15.16 -4.12 -8.81
CA THR A 27 -15.12 -5.35 -9.60
C THR A 27 -14.58 -5.05 -11.00
N THR A 28 -13.63 -5.87 -11.45
CA THR A 28 -13.02 -5.74 -12.77
C THR A 28 -13.94 -6.22 -13.89
N ASP A 29 -13.62 -5.88 -15.14
CA ASP A 29 -14.33 -6.39 -16.32
C ASP A 29 -14.31 -7.93 -16.40
N SER A 30 -13.32 -8.57 -15.79
CA SER A 30 -13.21 -10.03 -15.67
C SER A 30 -14.02 -10.63 -14.51
N GLY A 31 -14.81 -9.83 -13.80
CA GLY A 31 -15.62 -10.26 -12.65
C GLY A 31 -14.85 -10.50 -11.37
N ILE A 32 -13.58 -10.04 -11.28
CA ILE A 32 -12.76 -10.20 -10.09
C ILE A 32 -13.02 -9.04 -9.13
N ALA A 33 -13.45 -9.37 -7.90
CA ALA A 33 -13.68 -8.38 -6.87
C ALA A 33 -12.38 -8.06 -6.11
N TYR A 34 -12.14 -6.77 -5.87
CA TYR A 34 -11.08 -6.25 -5.03
C TYR A 34 -11.64 -5.49 -3.85
N ARG A 35 -10.96 -5.59 -2.72
CA ARG A 35 -11.22 -4.84 -1.48
C ARG A 35 -10.03 -3.97 -1.15
N VAL A 36 -10.32 -2.75 -0.71
CA VAL A 36 -9.32 -1.80 -0.21
C VAL A 36 -9.78 -1.30 1.15
N ASP A 37 -8.92 -1.44 2.13
CA ASP A 37 -9.13 -0.87 3.46
C ASP A 37 -7.87 -0.18 3.99
N PHE A 38 -8.04 0.56 5.08
CA PHE A 38 -7.00 1.32 5.73
C PHE A 38 -7.06 1.02 7.23
N GLU A 39 -5.98 0.52 7.79
CA GLU A 39 -5.86 0.18 9.20
C GLU A 39 -4.85 1.10 9.88
N LEU A 40 -5.22 1.68 11.02
CA LEU A 40 -4.33 2.55 11.78
C LEU A 40 -3.10 1.76 12.28
N ASP A 41 -1.92 2.27 11.96
CA ASP A 41 -0.66 1.73 12.50
C ASP A 41 -0.48 2.12 13.97
N SER A 42 0.17 1.25 14.73
CA SER A 42 0.44 1.46 16.15
C SER A 42 1.70 2.30 16.44
N ASN A 43 2.35 2.85 15.41
CA ASN A 43 3.56 3.65 15.56
C ASN A 43 3.27 4.88 16.46
N PRO A 44 4.08 5.12 17.51
CA PRO A 44 3.85 6.23 18.45
C PRO A 44 4.43 7.57 17.98
N TYR A 45 5.23 7.59 16.90
CA TYR A 45 5.98 8.78 16.48
C TYR A 45 5.27 9.61 15.41
N PHE A 46 4.48 8.97 14.56
CA PHE A 46 3.69 9.64 13.53
C PHE A 46 2.44 8.81 13.20
N THR A 47 1.41 9.47 12.71
CA THR A 47 0.20 8.77 12.30
C THR A 47 0.37 8.15 10.92
N ALA A 48 0.19 6.85 10.82
CA ALA A 48 0.24 6.11 9.57
C ALA A 48 -0.93 5.14 9.45
N TYR A 49 -1.26 4.77 8.23
CA TYR A 49 -2.28 3.77 7.93
C TYR A 49 -1.71 2.71 6.99
N TRP A 50 -1.93 1.45 7.33
CA TRP A 50 -1.71 0.33 6.42
C TRP A 50 -2.75 0.35 5.33
N PHE A 51 -2.30 0.40 4.09
CA PHE A 51 -3.13 0.25 2.90
C PHE A 51 -3.17 -1.22 2.50
N ASN A 52 -4.34 -1.83 2.58
CA ASN A 52 -4.55 -3.23 2.24
C ASN A 52 -5.32 -3.33 0.92
N LEU A 53 -4.74 -4.03 -0.04
CA LEU A 53 -5.38 -4.37 -1.32
C LEU A 53 -5.51 -5.89 -1.41
N ALA A 54 -6.73 -6.39 -1.34
CA ALA A 54 -7.02 -7.81 -1.36
C ALA A 54 -7.89 -8.22 -2.56
N ASN A 55 -7.59 -9.39 -3.10
CA ASN A 55 -8.48 -10.17 -3.96
C ASN A 55 -8.95 -11.38 -3.12
N PRO A 56 -10.12 -11.29 -2.45
CA PRO A 56 -10.53 -12.26 -1.44
C PRO A 56 -10.68 -13.70 -1.97
N LEU A 57 -10.98 -13.85 -3.24
CA LEU A 57 -11.14 -15.17 -3.87
C LEU A 57 -9.84 -15.71 -4.49
N HIS A 58 -8.71 -15.00 -4.32
CA HIS A 58 -7.40 -15.38 -4.86
C HIS A 58 -7.41 -15.74 -6.35
N GLN A 59 -8.31 -15.15 -7.12
CA GLN A 59 -8.45 -15.39 -8.56
C GLN A 59 -7.23 -14.86 -9.31
N LYS A 60 -6.78 -15.59 -10.33
CA LYS A 60 -5.76 -15.07 -11.24
C LYS A 60 -6.32 -13.88 -11.99
N SER A 61 -5.74 -12.72 -11.78
CA SER A 61 -6.08 -11.53 -12.55
C SER A 61 -5.18 -11.46 -13.78
N PRO A 62 -5.74 -11.34 -14.98
CA PRO A 62 -4.95 -10.91 -16.12
C PRO A 62 -4.38 -9.52 -15.86
N GLY A 63 -3.27 -9.17 -16.51
CA GLY A 63 -2.68 -7.83 -16.40
C GLY A 63 -3.72 -6.78 -16.82
N ASP A 64 -4.17 -5.99 -15.86
CA ASP A 64 -5.23 -5.00 -16.05
C ASP A 64 -4.79 -3.65 -15.47
N VAL A 65 -4.50 -2.72 -16.37
CA VAL A 65 -4.05 -1.35 -16.01
C VAL A 65 -5.14 -0.56 -15.29
N LYS A 66 -6.42 -0.87 -15.49
CA LYS A 66 -7.53 -0.19 -14.81
C LYS A 66 -7.53 -0.45 -13.32
N ILE A 67 -7.04 -1.61 -12.86
CA ILE A 67 -6.87 -1.89 -11.42
C ILE A 67 -5.92 -0.86 -10.82
N ALA A 68 -4.76 -0.66 -11.43
CA ALA A 68 -3.78 0.32 -10.99
C ALA A 68 -4.36 1.74 -10.94
N GLN A 69 -5.08 2.14 -11.98
CA GLN A 69 -5.70 3.46 -12.07
C GLN A 69 -6.77 3.66 -10.98
N THR A 70 -7.58 2.63 -10.72
CA THR A 70 -8.60 2.65 -9.65
C THR A 70 -7.94 2.80 -8.28
N VAL A 71 -6.91 2.00 -8.01
CA VAL A 71 -6.16 2.06 -6.75
C VAL A 71 -5.50 3.43 -6.55
N ILE A 72 -4.93 4.02 -7.61
CA ILE A 72 -4.36 5.36 -7.54
C ILE A 72 -5.43 6.41 -7.21
N CYS A 73 -6.62 6.34 -7.79
CA CYS A 73 -7.72 7.25 -7.46
C CYS A 73 -8.12 7.16 -5.98
N ILE A 74 -8.13 5.95 -5.41
CA ILE A 74 -8.40 5.73 -3.99
C ILE A 74 -7.30 6.35 -3.11
N ILE A 75 -6.04 6.15 -3.45
CA ILE A 75 -4.89 6.71 -2.71
C ILE A 75 -4.85 8.23 -2.82
N GLU A 76 -5.16 8.80 -3.98
CA GLU A 76 -5.24 10.26 -4.16
C GLU A 76 -6.35 10.86 -3.29
N GLU A 77 -7.51 10.21 -3.21
CA GLU A 77 -8.59 10.65 -2.34
C GLU A 77 -8.20 10.53 -0.85
N PHE A 78 -7.49 9.46 -0.47
CA PHE A 78 -6.94 9.35 0.88
C PHE A 78 -6.09 10.57 1.22
N PHE A 79 -5.09 10.89 0.41
CA PHE A 79 -4.20 12.03 0.66
C PHE A 79 -4.86 13.40 0.49
N ARG A 80 -5.99 13.48 -0.19
CA ARG A 80 -6.76 14.73 -0.27
C ARG A 80 -7.39 15.10 1.07
N VAL A 81 -7.80 14.13 1.86
CA VAL A 81 -8.53 14.35 3.13
C VAL A 81 -7.74 13.95 4.37
N ASN A 82 -6.62 13.24 4.22
CA ASN A 82 -5.75 12.81 5.31
C ASN A 82 -4.30 13.22 4.99
N PRO A 83 -3.64 14.00 5.85
CA PRO A 83 -2.23 14.37 5.68
C PRO A 83 -1.25 13.28 6.13
N GLU A 84 -1.76 12.16 6.63
CA GLU A 84 -1.00 11.10 7.27
C GLU A 84 -0.22 10.26 6.24
N VAL A 85 0.59 9.33 6.75
CA VAL A 85 1.44 8.42 5.98
C VAL A 85 0.64 7.17 5.58
N LEU A 86 0.88 6.64 4.39
CA LEU A 86 0.46 5.30 4.00
C LEU A 86 1.63 4.32 4.05
N LEU A 87 1.37 3.17 4.65
CA LEU A 87 2.23 2.00 4.65
C LEU A 87 1.58 0.92 3.77
N TYR A 88 2.39 0.22 3.02
CA TYR A 88 1.95 -0.89 2.19
C TYR A 88 2.86 -2.09 2.40
N ILE A 89 2.28 -3.26 2.60
CA ILE A 89 3.02 -4.52 2.72
C ILE A 89 2.52 -5.52 1.67
N CYS A 90 3.45 -6.16 0.99
CA CYS A 90 3.18 -7.34 0.20
C CYS A 90 3.53 -8.58 1.02
N SER A 91 2.51 -9.20 1.58
CA SER A 91 2.67 -10.42 2.36
C SER A 91 2.93 -11.67 1.52
N THR A 92 3.52 -12.65 2.19
CA THR A 92 4.27 -13.78 1.63
C THR A 92 3.47 -14.94 1.05
N ASP A 93 2.15 -14.91 1.01
CA ASP A 93 1.41 -16.04 0.49
C ASP A 93 1.76 -16.34 -0.99
N LYS A 94 2.53 -17.43 -1.17
CA LYS A 94 2.81 -18.11 -2.47
C LYS A 94 3.89 -17.50 -3.38
N GLY A 95 4.98 -16.90 -2.84
CA GLY A 95 6.18 -16.60 -3.64
C GLY A 95 6.03 -15.52 -4.74
N GLN A 96 4.91 -14.78 -4.76
CA GLN A 96 4.64 -13.74 -5.76
C GLN A 96 4.80 -12.31 -5.22
N GLN A 97 5.34 -12.14 -4.02
CA GLN A 97 5.40 -10.86 -3.31
C GLN A 97 6.26 -9.83 -4.03
N ALA A 98 7.46 -10.26 -4.44
CA ALA A 98 8.36 -9.38 -5.18
C ALA A 98 7.73 -8.85 -6.47
N GLN A 99 6.92 -9.67 -7.13
CA GLN A 99 6.21 -9.25 -8.35
C GLN A 99 5.08 -8.27 -8.03
N ARG A 100 4.31 -8.50 -6.95
CA ARG A 100 3.23 -7.61 -6.52
C ARG A 100 3.77 -6.27 -6.01
N ALA A 101 4.83 -6.29 -5.19
CA ALA A 101 5.50 -5.08 -4.72
C ALA A 101 6.05 -4.26 -5.89
N ARG A 102 6.76 -4.92 -6.83
CA ARG A 102 7.27 -4.25 -8.04
C ARG A 102 6.15 -3.70 -8.91
N LEU A 103 5.03 -4.42 -9.01
CA LEU A 103 3.87 -3.99 -9.78
C LEU A 103 3.25 -2.75 -9.15
N PHE A 104 3.01 -2.76 -7.83
CA PHE A 104 2.48 -1.63 -7.08
C PHE A 104 3.39 -0.40 -7.20
N LEU A 105 4.70 -0.57 -6.96
CA LEU A 105 5.68 0.51 -7.10
C LEU A 105 5.77 1.03 -8.54
N ARG A 106 5.68 0.15 -9.54
CA ARG A 106 5.64 0.55 -10.95
C ARG A 106 4.40 1.37 -11.26
N TRP A 107 3.24 0.98 -10.73
CA TRP A 107 2.00 1.74 -10.88
C TRP A 107 2.16 3.15 -10.31
N PHE A 108 2.72 3.24 -9.12
CA PHE A 108 2.90 4.52 -8.45
C PHE A 108 4.01 5.37 -9.06
N ASN A 109 5.13 4.77 -9.47
CA ASN A 109 6.27 5.45 -10.09
C ASN A 109 6.04 5.83 -11.57
N GLY A 110 5.17 5.13 -12.27
CA GLY A 110 4.86 5.38 -13.68
C GLY A 110 3.94 6.57 -13.93
N TYR A 111 3.35 7.11 -12.88
CA TYR A 111 2.39 8.20 -12.97
C TYR A 111 2.98 9.56 -12.54
N LYS A 112 2.30 10.65 -12.88
CA LYS A 112 2.58 12.03 -12.44
C LYS A 112 2.69 12.20 -10.91
N GLN A 113 2.44 11.13 -10.17
CA GLN A 113 2.41 11.02 -8.71
C GLN A 113 3.79 11.21 -8.06
N GLN A 114 4.89 10.89 -8.76
CA GLN A 114 6.25 11.11 -8.23
C GLN A 114 6.52 12.55 -7.81
N LYS A 115 5.81 13.51 -8.43
CA LYS A 115 5.94 14.92 -8.07
C LYS A 115 5.20 15.27 -6.78
N LYS A 116 4.16 14.51 -6.42
CA LYS A 116 3.32 14.75 -5.24
C LYS A 116 3.76 13.96 -4.01
N TYR A 117 4.29 12.76 -4.22
CA TYR A 117 4.58 11.81 -3.15
C TYR A 117 6.04 11.39 -3.14
N ALA A 118 6.59 11.19 -1.94
CA ALA A 118 7.82 10.43 -1.74
C ALA A 118 7.46 9.00 -1.40
N ILE A 119 8.19 8.04 -1.98
CA ILE A 119 8.02 6.62 -1.75
C ILE A 119 9.36 6.05 -1.31
N ARG A 120 9.33 5.24 -0.26
CA ARG A 120 10.45 4.40 0.17
C ARG A 120 9.97 2.96 0.23
N SER A 121 10.76 2.04 -0.29
CA SER A 121 10.44 0.61 -0.24
C SER A 121 11.66 -0.19 0.18
N TYR A 122 11.42 -1.19 1.03
CA TYR A 122 12.44 -2.02 1.63
C TYR A 122 12.04 -3.49 1.57
N GLU A 123 13.05 -4.34 1.43
CA GLU A 123 12.93 -5.76 1.68
C GLU A 123 13.13 -6.00 3.18
N VAL A 124 12.15 -6.61 3.81
CA VAL A 124 12.21 -7.05 5.19
C VAL A 124 12.28 -8.57 5.19
N CYS A 125 13.30 -9.09 5.82
CA CYS A 125 13.42 -10.52 5.98
C CYS A 125 12.79 -10.93 7.31
N SER A 126 11.96 -11.95 7.32
CA SER A 126 11.34 -12.55 8.51
C SER A 126 11.42 -14.06 8.44
N THR A 127 10.95 -14.73 9.48
CA THR A 127 10.78 -16.19 9.49
C THR A 127 9.30 -16.50 9.64
N ASP A 128 8.80 -17.47 8.89
CA ASP A 128 7.43 -17.95 9.08
C ASP A 128 7.27 -18.76 10.37
N ALA A 129 6.04 -19.22 10.66
CA ALA A 129 5.74 -20.01 11.84
C ALA A 129 6.49 -21.37 11.89
N GLU A 130 7.04 -21.82 10.75
CA GLU A 130 7.80 -23.05 10.59
C GLU A 130 9.32 -22.82 10.67
N GLY A 131 9.75 -21.55 10.92
CA GLY A 131 11.17 -21.18 10.99
C GLY A 131 11.85 -20.99 9.64
N LYS A 132 11.08 -20.96 8.53
CA LYS A 132 11.63 -20.79 7.19
C LYS A 132 11.81 -19.30 6.86
N PRO A 133 12.95 -18.90 6.28
CA PRO A 133 13.18 -17.50 5.90
C PRO A 133 12.14 -17.04 4.87
N THR A 134 11.53 -15.90 5.15
CA THR A 134 10.58 -15.22 4.26
C THR A 134 11.04 -13.80 3.98
N LYS A 135 10.65 -13.28 2.84
CA LYS A 135 10.94 -11.91 2.43
C LYS A 135 9.63 -11.17 2.22
N GLU A 136 9.49 -10.07 2.90
CA GLU A 136 8.36 -9.16 2.75
C GLU A 136 8.84 -7.83 2.16
N TYR A 137 7.96 -7.14 1.47
CA TYR A 137 8.26 -5.83 0.90
C TYR A 137 7.33 -4.81 1.53
N VAL A 138 7.93 -3.85 2.22
CA VAL A 138 7.22 -2.75 2.87
C VAL A 138 7.51 -1.47 2.11
N ALA A 139 6.48 -0.67 1.86
CA ALA A 139 6.62 0.66 1.27
C ALA A 139 5.96 1.70 2.15
N LEU A 140 6.62 2.84 2.27
CA LEU A 140 6.09 4.07 2.86
C LEU A 140 5.78 5.04 1.74
N ILE A 141 4.58 5.65 1.79
CA ILE A 141 4.14 6.69 0.86
C ILE A 141 3.74 7.91 1.68
N ILE A 142 4.30 9.06 1.36
CA ILE A 142 4.06 10.32 2.06
C ILE A 142 3.99 11.49 1.09
N GLN A 143 3.15 12.49 1.36
CA GLN A 143 3.12 13.70 0.56
C GLN A 143 4.44 14.47 0.67
N ARG A 144 4.98 14.95 -0.46
CA ARG A 144 6.22 15.76 -0.45
C ARG A 144 6.08 17.09 0.28
N THR A 145 4.85 17.53 0.49
CA THR A 145 4.52 18.73 1.25
C THR A 145 4.34 18.48 2.74
N HIS A 146 4.50 17.22 3.18
CA HIS A 146 4.35 16.87 4.60
C HIS A 146 5.42 17.58 5.44
N PRO A 147 5.05 18.29 6.53
CA PRO A 147 5.99 19.12 7.30
C PRO A 147 7.12 18.31 7.96
N MET A 148 6.89 17.03 8.25
CA MET A 148 7.86 16.13 8.88
C MET A 148 8.40 15.08 7.89
N LEU A 149 8.42 15.37 6.59
CA LEU A 149 8.82 14.42 5.55
C LEU A 149 10.16 13.75 5.87
N ASP A 150 11.20 14.54 6.07
CA ASP A 150 12.57 14.04 6.26
C ASP A 150 12.70 13.23 7.55
N GLU A 151 12.07 13.69 8.64
CA GLU A 151 12.08 13.00 9.92
C GLU A 151 11.37 11.64 9.84
N ILE A 152 10.18 11.59 9.20
CA ILE A 152 9.42 10.35 9.06
C ILE A 152 10.17 9.36 8.19
N VAL A 153 10.73 9.80 7.07
CA VAL A 153 11.52 8.95 6.19
C VAL A 153 12.74 8.38 6.92
N GLN A 154 13.48 9.23 7.66
CA GLN A 154 14.65 8.77 8.39
C GLN A 154 14.28 7.76 9.48
N ARG A 155 13.21 8.00 10.24
CA ARG A 155 12.74 7.04 11.27
C ARG A 155 12.35 5.71 10.67
N PHE A 156 11.65 5.74 9.54
CA PHE A 156 11.26 4.53 8.84
C PHE A 156 12.49 3.75 8.34
N ASP A 157 13.48 4.45 7.79
CA ASP A 157 14.75 3.85 7.36
C ASP A 157 15.48 3.18 8.55
N ASP A 158 15.56 3.87 9.69
CA ASP A 158 16.21 3.37 10.91
C ASP A 158 15.48 2.14 11.48
N GLU A 159 14.15 2.16 11.53
CA GLU A 159 13.34 1.03 12.02
C GLU A 159 13.52 -0.22 11.14
N ILE A 160 13.51 -0.06 9.82
CA ILE A 160 13.73 -1.18 8.90
C ILE A 160 15.15 -1.72 9.04
N GLN A 161 16.14 -0.86 9.18
CA GLN A 161 17.52 -1.29 9.40
C GLN A 161 17.66 -2.07 10.72
N MET A 162 17.14 -1.53 11.81
CA MET A 162 17.12 -2.23 13.11
C MET A 162 16.42 -3.60 13.04
N PHE A 163 15.32 -3.68 12.29
CA PHE A 163 14.61 -4.93 12.11
C PHE A 163 15.44 -5.96 11.33
N ASN A 164 16.17 -5.52 10.32
CA ASN A 164 17.01 -6.41 9.51
C ASN A 164 18.32 -6.79 10.24
N ASP A 165 18.87 -5.90 11.10
CA ASP A 165 20.12 -6.13 11.83
C ASP A 165 19.95 -7.03 13.08
N ASN A 166 18.75 -7.05 13.68
CA ASN A 166 18.43 -7.87 14.87
C ASN A 166 18.13 -9.34 14.55
N LYS A 167 18.59 -9.86 13.42
CA LYS A 167 18.50 -11.28 13.14
C LYS A 167 19.54 -12.06 13.96
N PRO A 168 19.14 -13.18 14.57
CA PRO A 168 20.14 -14.13 15.04
C PRO A 168 20.93 -14.61 13.83
N ASP A 169 22.25 -14.41 13.88
CA ASP A 169 23.19 -15.03 12.94
C ASP A 169 22.93 -16.55 12.91
N GLU A 170 22.69 -17.10 11.73
CA GLU A 170 22.64 -18.54 11.50
C GLU A 170 24.03 -19.17 11.66
#